data_e8afb747ca92b0c93d6a2a8a19c73e25
#
_entry.id   e8afb747ca92b0c93d6a2a8a19c73e25
#
_cell.length_a   1.000
_cell.length_b   1.000
_cell.length_c   1.000
_cell.angle_alpha   90.00
_cell.angle_beta   90.00
_cell.angle_gamma   90.00
#
_symmetry.space_group_name_H-M   'P 1'
#
loop_
_entity.id
_entity.type
_entity.pdbx_description
1 polymer ?
#
loop_
_entity_poly.entity_id
_entity_poly.type
_entity_poly.pdbx_seq_one_letter_code
_entity_poly.pdbx_strand_id
1 'polypeptide(L)'
;MECQIGVISGDGIGPEIVTEAKKVLDQIGKKYGHSFHYTDILMGGCSIDATGVPLTDDAIAAAKASDAVLMGSIGGNTATSPWYQLAPELRPEAGLLKLRKSLNLFANLRPAYLYEELKAACPLRDDIIGTGFDMMIMRELTGGLYFGARKTEEVDGVTTATDTLTYNENEIRRIAKRGFDIAMKRRKKVTSVDKANVLDSSRLWRKIVEEVAKDYPEVTYEHMLVDNCAMQLVKDPKQFDVILTENMFGDILSDEASMVTGSIGMLSSASLNDTKFGLYEPSGGSAPDIAGKGIANPIATILSAAMMLRYTFDLDKEADAIENAVKQVLKEGYRTIDIMPQAGESTEGIEQVGTAKMGDLIAERV
;
A
#
# COMPACT_ATOMS: atom_id res chain seq x y z
N MET A 1 14.06 20.09 -10.57
CA MET A 1 14.74 19.14 -9.63
C MET A 1 15.11 17.91 -10.44
N GLU A 2 16.29 17.33 -10.17
CA GLU A 2 16.69 16.01 -10.71
C GLU A 2 16.35 14.95 -9.68
N CYS A 3 15.58 13.92 -10.06
CA CYS A 3 15.08 12.88 -9.16
C CYS A 3 15.52 11.51 -9.68
N GLN A 4 16.24 10.73 -8.87
CA GLN A 4 16.70 9.39 -9.21
C GLN A 4 15.72 8.36 -8.64
N ILE A 5 14.98 7.67 -9.49
CA ILE A 5 13.92 6.73 -9.10
C ILE A 5 14.33 5.31 -9.49
N GLY A 6 14.48 4.43 -8.51
CA GLY A 6 14.54 3.00 -8.75
C GLY A 6 13.16 2.48 -9.15
N VAL A 7 13.07 1.71 -10.23
CA VAL A 7 11.80 1.18 -10.74
C VAL A 7 11.80 -0.33 -10.68
N ILE A 8 10.89 -0.90 -9.91
CA ILE A 8 10.63 -2.32 -9.84
C ILE A 8 9.29 -2.59 -10.54
N SER A 9 9.32 -2.89 -11.82
CA SER A 9 8.08 -3.24 -12.55
C SER A 9 7.45 -4.53 -11.97
N GLY A 10 8.28 -5.51 -11.62
CA GLY A 10 7.85 -6.74 -10.98
C GLY A 10 7.12 -7.71 -11.90
N ASP A 11 6.08 -8.34 -11.37
CA ASP A 11 5.39 -9.48 -11.98
C ASP A 11 3.94 -9.12 -12.36
N GLY A 12 3.32 -9.99 -13.18
CA GLY A 12 1.90 -9.90 -13.52
C GLY A 12 1.50 -8.57 -14.17
N ILE A 13 0.57 -7.84 -13.55
CA ILE A 13 0.12 -6.52 -14.03
C ILE A 13 1.13 -5.40 -13.74
N GLY A 14 2.18 -5.66 -12.95
CA GLY A 14 3.15 -4.65 -12.51
C GLY A 14 3.74 -3.80 -13.63
N PRO A 15 4.27 -4.39 -14.73
CA PRO A 15 4.80 -3.64 -15.86
C PRO A 15 3.78 -2.70 -16.53
N GLU A 16 2.51 -3.11 -16.63
CA GLU A 16 1.44 -2.30 -17.23
C GLU A 16 1.16 -1.06 -16.38
N ILE A 17 0.93 -1.23 -15.07
CA ILE A 17 0.55 -0.12 -14.17
C ILE A 17 1.71 0.83 -13.88
N VAL A 18 2.97 0.34 -13.83
CA VAL A 18 4.17 1.17 -13.68
C VAL A 18 4.40 2.04 -14.91
N THR A 19 4.15 1.51 -16.10
CA THR A 19 4.24 2.28 -17.35
C THR A 19 3.33 3.51 -17.29
N GLU A 20 2.11 3.37 -16.79
CA GLU A 20 1.18 4.48 -16.69
C GLU A 20 1.59 5.50 -15.61
N ALA A 21 2.11 5.03 -14.47
CA ALA A 21 2.65 5.94 -13.45
C ALA A 21 3.85 6.76 -13.95
N LYS A 22 4.78 6.13 -14.67
CA LYS A 22 5.92 6.85 -15.32
C LYS A 22 5.42 7.90 -16.31
N LYS A 23 4.43 7.58 -17.14
CA LYS A 23 3.81 8.51 -18.09
C LYS A 23 3.29 9.77 -17.39
N VAL A 24 2.58 9.60 -16.26
CA VAL A 24 2.06 10.72 -15.45
C VAL A 24 3.21 11.52 -14.83
N LEU A 25 4.23 10.87 -14.26
CA LEU A 25 5.42 11.54 -13.73
C LEU A 25 6.15 12.35 -14.81
N ASP A 26 6.32 11.79 -16.01
CA ASP A 26 6.98 12.50 -17.12
C ASP A 26 6.20 13.75 -17.54
N GLN A 27 4.86 13.71 -17.45
CA GLN A 27 4.03 14.87 -17.72
C GLN A 27 4.14 15.93 -16.61
N ILE A 28 4.18 15.51 -15.35
CA ILE A 28 4.52 16.39 -14.20
C ILE A 28 5.90 17.05 -14.43
N GLY A 29 6.89 16.28 -14.82
CA GLY A 29 8.23 16.79 -15.11
C GLY A 29 8.23 17.89 -16.15
N LYS A 30 7.53 17.67 -17.27
CA LYS A 30 7.37 18.68 -18.33
C LYS A 30 6.67 19.94 -17.85
N LYS A 31 5.60 19.81 -17.07
CA LYS A 31 4.79 20.94 -16.60
C LYS A 31 5.50 21.79 -15.55
N TYR A 32 6.18 21.15 -14.60
CA TYR A 32 6.77 21.81 -13.43
C TYR A 32 8.29 21.97 -13.48
N GLY A 33 8.95 21.49 -14.54
CA GLY A 33 10.40 21.64 -14.73
C GLY A 33 11.23 20.69 -13.86
N HIS A 34 10.79 19.43 -13.73
CA HIS A 34 11.53 18.37 -13.05
C HIS A 34 12.03 17.34 -14.06
N SER A 35 13.14 16.67 -13.74
CA SER A 35 13.68 15.55 -14.52
C SER A 35 13.62 14.30 -13.65
N PHE A 36 12.90 13.27 -14.11
CA PHE A 36 12.84 11.97 -13.46
C PHE A 36 13.71 10.98 -14.22
N HIS A 37 14.70 10.42 -13.52
CA HIS A 37 15.63 9.42 -14.05
C HIS A 37 15.28 8.06 -13.46
N TYR A 38 15.00 7.10 -14.33
CA TYR A 38 14.54 5.77 -13.94
C TYR A 38 15.67 4.75 -14.06
N THR A 39 15.89 4.00 -12.99
CA THR A 39 16.79 2.84 -12.97
C THR A 39 15.98 1.58 -12.77
N ASP A 40 15.92 0.71 -13.77
CA ASP A 40 15.19 -0.55 -13.67
C ASP A 40 15.88 -1.52 -12.70
N ILE A 41 15.09 -2.11 -11.80
CA ILE A 41 15.54 -3.04 -10.76
C ILE A 41 14.71 -4.33 -10.87
N LEU A 42 15.36 -5.47 -11.03
CA LEU A 42 14.69 -6.76 -11.07
C LEU A 42 14.38 -7.25 -9.65
N MET A 43 13.13 -7.62 -9.39
CA MET A 43 12.67 -8.26 -8.17
C MET A 43 11.42 -9.11 -8.44
N GLY A 44 11.27 -10.18 -7.68
CA GLY A 44 10.12 -11.07 -7.78
C GLY A 44 10.38 -12.27 -8.70
N GLY A 45 9.33 -12.76 -9.35
CA GLY A 45 9.40 -13.87 -10.28
C GLY A 45 10.27 -13.57 -11.49
N CYS A 46 10.19 -12.36 -12.03
CA CYS A 46 11.04 -11.94 -13.15
C CYS A 46 12.55 -11.96 -12.79
N SER A 47 12.90 -11.67 -11.53
CA SER A 47 14.27 -11.82 -11.04
C SER A 47 14.67 -13.28 -10.90
N ILE A 48 13.78 -14.14 -10.40
CA ILE A 48 14.02 -15.59 -10.30
C ILE A 48 14.31 -16.17 -11.68
N ASP A 49 13.51 -15.81 -12.68
CA ASP A 49 13.67 -16.30 -14.06
C ASP A 49 15.01 -15.86 -14.67
N ALA A 50 15.47 -14.66 -14.35
CA ALA A 50 16.71 -14.08 -14.88
C ALA A 50 17.98 -14.53 -14.12
N THR A 51 17.88 -14.68 -12.79
CA THR A 51 19.07 -14.81 -11.90
C THR A 51 19.03 -16.00 -10.95
N GLY A 52 17.90 -16.70 -10.86
CA GLY A 52 17.68 -17.81 -9.92
C GLY A 52 17.31 -17.38 -8.50
N VAL A 53 17.25 -16.06 -8.19
CA VAL A 53 16.89 -15.55 -6.87
C VAL A 53 15.87 -14.40 -6.99
N PRO A 54 14.97 -14.22 -5.98
CA PRO A 54 13.92 -13.21 -6.05
C PRO A 54 14.43 -11.77 -5.93
N LEU A 55 15.66 -11.58 -5.39
CA LEU A 55 16.29 -10.27 -5.23
C LEU A 55 17.81 -10.44 -5.06
N THR A 56 18.59 -9.85 -5.97
CA THR A 56 20.05 -9.84 -5.90
C THR A 56 20.57 -8.72 -4.98
N ASP A 57 21.83 -8.83 -4.56
CA ASP A 57 22.47 -7.77 -3.76
C ASP A 57 22.74 -6.51 -4.62
N ASP A 58 22.99 -6.66 -5.93
CA ASP A 58 23.09 -5.53 -6.86
C ASP A 58 21.77 -4.77 -6.98
N ALA A 59 20.64 -5.47 -7.01
CA ALA A 59 19.31 -4.85 -7.00
C ALA A 59 19.07 -4.05 -5.70
N ILE A 60 19.50 -4.56 -4.55
CA ILE A 60 19.44 -3.83 -3.27
C ILE A 60 20.35 -2.59 -3.33
N ALA A 61 21.55 -2.70 -3.90
CA ALA A 61 22.47 -1.59 -4.03
C ALA A 61 21.90 -0.49 -4.94
N ALA A 62 21.29 -0.86 -6.07
CA ALA A 62 20.61 0.07 -6.98
C ALA A 62 19.44 0.78 -6.28
N ALA A 63 18.62 0.05 -5.51
CA ALA A 63 17.53 0.66 -4.73
C ALA A 63 18.06 1.66 -3.69
N LYS A 64 19.14 1.35 -2.99
CA LYS A 64 19.78 2.26 -2.02
C LYS A 64 20.42 3.49 -2.65
N ALA A 65 20.84 3.41 -3.91
CA ALA A 65 21.45 4.52 -4.66
C ALA A 65 20.41 5.48 -5.24
N SER A 66 19.14 5.10 -5.25
CA SER A 66 18.04 5.95 -5.72
C SER A 66 17.54 6.87 -4.58
N ASP A 67 16.85 7.96 -4.95
CA ASP A 67 16.18 8.85 -3.98
C ASP A 67 14.90 8.23 -3.44
N ALA A 68 14.22 7.42 -4.27
CA ALA A 68 13.02 6.67 -3.97
C ALA A 68 12.90 5.44 -4.86
N VAL A 69 12.02 4.49 -4.48
CA VAL A 69 11.68 3.34 -5.32
C VAL A 69 10.19 3.37 -5.65
N LEU A 70 9.86 3.28 -6.93
CA LEU A 70 8.50 3.05 -7.44
C LEU A 70 8.37 1.57 -7.82
N MET A 71 7.36 0.88 -7.28
CA MET A 71 7.17 -0.54 -7.53
C MET A 71 5.77 -0.83 -8.07
N GLY A 72 5.68 -1.82 -8.96
CA GLY A 72 4.42 -2.39 -9.45
C GLY A 72 3.89 -3.46 -8.51
N SER A 73 4.03 -4.72 -8.90
CA SER A 73 3.51 -5.85 -8.13
C SER A 73 4.47 -7.04 -8.15
N ILE A 74 4.42 -7.86 -7.10
CA ILE A 74 5.30 -9.02 -6.94
C ILE A 74 4.46 -10.27 -6.70
N GLY A 75 4.92 -11.39 -7.26
CA GLY A 75 4.31 -12.70 -7.05
C GLY A 75 3.57 -13.24 -8.27
N GLY A 76 2.93 -14.36 -8.09
CA GLY A 76 2.20 -15.07 -9.14
C GLY A 76 1.05 -15.92 -8.57
N ASN A 77 0.46 -16.75 -9.41
CA ASN A 77 -0.54 -17.71 -8.97
C ASN A 77 0.12 -18.82 -8.13
N THR A 78 -0.23 -18.92 -6.86
CA THR A 78 0.38 -19.87 -5.90
C THR A 78 0.18 -21.34 -6.30
N ALA A 79 -0.86 -21.65 -7.08
CA ALA A 79 -1.14 -23.01 -7.51
C ALA A 79 -0.44 -23.39 -8.82
N THR A 80 -0.16 -22.43 -9.71
CA THR A 80 0.30 -22.71 -11.07
C THR A 80 1.67 -22.14 -11.41
N SER A 81 2.13 -21.09 -10.75
CA SER A 81 3.45 -20.50 -11.02
C SER A 81 4.58 -21.43 -10.52
N PRO A 82 5.63 -21.65 -11.33
CA PRO A 82 6.75 -22.52 -10.97
C PRO A 82 7.53 -22.01 -9.76
N TRP A 83 7.49 -20.71 -9.48
CA TRP A 83 8.19 -20.08 -8.36
C TRP A 83 7.77 -20.61 -6.99
N TYR A 84 6.50 -21.09 -6.87
CA TYR A 84 5.99 -21.65 -5.60
C TYR A 84 6.36 -23.11 -5.34
N GLN A 85 7.03 -23.75 -6.32
CA GLN A 85 7.70 -25.05 -6.13
C GLN A 85 9.10 -24.89 -5.47
N LEU A 86 9.62 -23.65 -5.44
CA LEU A 86 10.90 -23.36 -4.83
C LEU A 86 10.77 -23.32 -3.28
N ALA A 87 11.92 -23.42 -2.62
CA ALA A 87 11.99 -23.22 -1.17
C ALA A 87 11.46 -21.84 -0.79
N PRO A 88 10.82 -21.67 0.37
CA PRO A 88 10.14 -20.42 0.75
C PRO A 88 11.02 -19.16 0.63
N GLU A 89 12.31 -19.26 0.91
CA GLU A 89 13.29 -18.17 0.83
C GLU A 89 13.65 -17.76 -0.60
N LEU A 90 13.28 -18.57 -1.59
CA LEU A 90 13.49 -18.31 -3.01
C LEU A 90 12.19 -17.88 -3.73
N ARG A 91 11.08 -17.75 -3.02
CA ARG A 91 9.81 -17.29 -3.60
C ARG A 91 9.80 -15.77 -3.80
N PRO A 92 8.97 -15.24 -4.69
CA PRO A 92 8.91 -13.80 -4.98
C PRO A 92 8.76 -12.92 -3.72
N GLU A 93 7.89 -13.30 -2.80
CA GLU A 93 7.59 -12.56 -1.56
C GLU A 93 8.81 -12.44 -0.63
N ALA A 94 9.71 -13.43 -0.65
CA ALA A 94 10.95 -13.37 0.13
C ALA A 94 11.85 -12.22 -0.34
N GLY A 95 11.86 -11.91 -1.65
CA GLY A 95 12.54 -10.75 -2.20
C GLY A 95 11.99 -9.44 -1.66
N LEU A 96 10.67 -9.31 -1.63
CA LEU A 96 9.99 -8.12 -1.09
C LEU A 96 10.29 -7.90 0.40
N LEU A 97 10.20 -8.95 1.21
CA LEU A 97 10.54 -8.87 2.64
C LEU A 97 12.02 -8.52 2.85
N LYS A 98 12.93 -9.12 2.06
CA LYS A 98 14.36 -8.81 2.08
C LYS A 98 14.62 -7.34 1.72
N LEU A 99 13.95 -6.80 0.70
CA LEU A 99 14.09 -5.40 0.28
C LEU A 99 13.62 -4.44 1.38
N ARG A 100 12.41 -4.63 1.90
CA ARG A 100 11.83 -3.80 2.98
C ARG A 100 12.75 -3.75 4.20
N LYS A 101 13.28 -4.89 4.61
CA LYS A 101 14.25 -5.00 5.72
C LYS A 101 15.57 -4.28 5.39
N SER A 102 16.13 -4.47 4.18
CA SER A 102 17.42 -3.90 3.75
C SER A 102 17.37 -2.36 3.66
N LEU A 103 16.18 -1.79 3.41
CA LEU A 103 15.92 -0.36 3.32
C LEU A 103 15.34 0.23 4.62
N ASN A 104 15.15 -0.59 5.66
CA ASN A 104 14.53 -0.23 6.95
C ASN A 104 13.16 0.46 6.80
N LEU A 105 12.31 -0.03 5.91
CA LEU A 105 10.99 0.53 5.59
C LEU A 105 9.97 0.05 6.63
N PHE A 106 9.89 0.70 7.78
CA PHE A 106 9.04 0.23 8.89
C PHE A 106 7.65 0.84 8.93
N ALA A 107 7.44 2.01 8.31
CA ALA A 107 6.17 2.73 8.36
C ALA A 107 5.46 2.64 7.02
N ASN A 108 4.40 1.84 6.95
CA ASN A 108 3.59 1.69 5.75
C ASN A 108 2.30 2.49 5.88
N LEU A 109 2.12 3.45 4.98
CA LEU A 109 0.98 4.35 4.87
C LEU A 109 0.05 3.85 3.78
N ARG A 110 -1.18 3.53 4.11
CA ARG A 110 -2.24 3.08 3.19
C ARG A 110 -3.48 3.96 3.34
N PRO A 111 -3.62 5.04 2.53
CA PRO A 111 -4.80 5.88 2.56
C PRO A 111 -5.99 5.15 1.95
N ALA A 112 -7.13 5.12 2.64
CA ALA A 112 -8.39 4.63 2.12
C ALA A 112 -9.37 5.82 2.04
N TYR A 113 -9.58 6.29 0.82
CA TYR A 113 -10.43 7.44 0.50
C TYR A 113 -11.57 7.01 -0.45
N LEU A 114 -12.81 7.25 -0.06
CA LEU A 114 -13.96 7.03 -0.93
C LEU A 114 -14.22 8.29 -1.76
N TYR A 115 -13.94 8.20 -3.05
CA TYR A 115 -14.31 9.23 -4.02
C TYR A 115 -15.83 9.31 -4.17
N GLU A 116 -16.38 10.52 -4.22
CA GLU A 116 -17.83 10.69 -4.41
C GLU A 116 -18.34 10.01 -5.70
N GLU A 117 -17.53 10.07 -6.73
CA GLU A 117 -17.77 9.49 -8.04
C GLU A 117 -17.76 7.94 -8.05
N LEU A 118 -17.21 7.32 -7.00
CA LEU A 118 -17.14 5.86 -6.86
C LEU A 118 -18.13 5.29 -5.85
N LYS A 119 -19.08 6.08 -5.32
CA LYS A 119 -20.09 5.59 -4.39
C LYS A 119 -20.87 4.40 -4.94
N ALA A 120 -21.20 4.41 -6.24
CA ALA A 120 -21.89 3.32 -6.92
C ALA A 120 -21.06 2.03 -7.06
N ALA A 121 -19.73 2.09 -6.89
CA ALA A 121 -18.84 0.93 -6.84
C ALA A 121 -18.63 0.43 -5.40
N CYS A 122 -18.94 1.24 -4.39
CA CYS A 122 -18.80 0.88 -2.98
C CYS A 122 -19.85 -0.18 -2.59
N PRO A 123 -19.45 -1.27 -1.89
CA PRO A 123 -20.39 -2.32 -1.50
C PRO A 123 -21.26 -1.95 -0.28
N LEU A 124 -20.96 -0.82 0.38
CA LEU A 124 -21.71 -0.37 1.56
C LEU A 124 -22.92 0.48 1.15
N ARG A 125 -23.94 0.45 2.00
CA ARG A 125 -25.17 1.25 1.83
C ARG A 125 -24.89 2.74 1.98
N ASP A 126 -25.66 3.57 1.29
CA ASP A 126 -25.54 5.03 1.31
C ASP A 126 -25.65 5.65 2.71
N ASP A 127 -26.49 5.10 3.59
CA ASP A 127 -26.63 5.58 4.97
C ASP A 127 -25.38 5.32 5.83
N ILE A 128 -24.58 4.30 5.49
CA ILE A 128 -23.29 4.01 6.12
C ILE A 128 -22.22 4.95 5.59
N ILE A 129 -22.09 5.08 4.27
CA ILE A 129 -21.04 5.89 3.66
C ILE A 129 -21.29 7.40 3.78
N GLY A 130 -22.55 7.85 3.78
CA GLY A 130 -22.92 9.24 3.90
C GLY A 130 -22.24 10.12 2.84
N THR A 131 -21.46 11.11 3.26
CA THR A 131 -20.68 12.00 2.37
C THR A 131 -19.33 11.41 1.95
N GLY A 132 -19.03 10.15 2.30
CA GLY A 132 -17.75 9.51 2.09
C GLY A 132 -16.90 9.45 3.36
N PHE A 133 -15.71 8.88 3.24
CA PHE A 133 -14.75 8.78 4.33
C PHE A 133 -13.33 8.92 3.78
N ASP A 134 -12.43 9.31 4.68
CA ASP A 134 -10.99 9.46 4.43
C ASP A 134 -10.25 8.97 5.66
N MET A 135 -9.58 7.83 5.57
CA MET A 135 -8.79 7.26 6.65
C MET A 135 -7.38 6.90 6.18
N MET A 136 -6.45 6.87 7.10
CA MET A 136 -5.07 6.42 6.89
C MET A 136 -4.80 5.21 7.75
N ILE A 137 -4.44 4.08 7.14
CA ILE A 137 -3.95 2.92 7.88
C ILE A 137 -2.43 3.01 7.96
N MET A 138 -1.94 3.14 9.19
CA MET A 138 -0.52 3.17 9.53
C MET A 138 -0.13 1.79 10.04
N ARG A 139 0.51 1.01 9.16
CA ARG A 139 0.95 -0.37 9.41
C ARG A 139 2.43 -0.39 9.77
N GLU A 140 2.81 -1.00 10.89
CA GLU A 140 4.21 -1.39 11.10
C GLU A 140 4.57 -2.48 10.09
N LEU A 141 5.74 -2.41 9.44
CA LEU A 141 6.02 -3.20 8.24
C LEU A 141 7.21 -4.16 8.38
N THR A 142 8.04 -4.05 9.40
CA THR A 142 9.32 -4.79 9.51
C THR A 142 9.46 -5.66 10.76
N GLY A 143 8.41 -5.76 11.54
CA GLY A 143 8.29 -6.60 12.72
C GLY A 143 7.15 -7.62 12.63
N GLY A 144 6.81 -8.19 13.77
CA GLY A 144 5.68 -9.07 13.96
C GLY A 144 5.83 -10.47 13.36
N LEU A 145 4.70 -11.05 13.01
CA LEU A 145 4.62 -12.44 12.57
C LEU A 145 5.40 -12.71 11.27
N TYR A 146 5.40 -11.74 10.33
CA TYR A 146 6.03 -11.92 9.02
C TYR A 146 7.56 -11.94 9.08
N PHE A 147 8.15 -11.40 10.14
CA PHE A 147 9.61 -11.35 10.36
C PHE A 147 10.10 -12.20 11.53
N GLY A 148 9.17 -12.85 12.23
CA GLY A 148 9.49 -13.73 13.34
C GLY A 148 10.13 -15.06 12.92
N ALA A 149 10.64 -15.78 13.91
CA ALA A 149 11.17 -17.12 13.68
C ALA A 149 10.04 -18.06 13.23
N ARG A 150 10.34 -18.90 12.25
CA ARG A 150 9.38 -19.89 11.73
C ARG A 150 10.08 -21.23 11.52
N LYS A 151 9.35 -22.31 11.75
CA LYS A 151 9.83 -23.67 11.49
C LYS A 151 8.67 -24.63 11.25
N THR A 152 8.95 -25.67 10.48
CA THR A 152 8.09 -26.85 10.38
C THR A 152 8.95 -28.06 10.75
N GLU A 153 8.51 -28.83 11.72
CA GLU A 153 9.25 -29.98 12.25
C GLU A 153 8.28 -31.11 12.62
N GLU A 154 8.84 -32.29 12.82
CA GLU A 154 8.09 -33.41 13.37
C GLU A 154 8.22 -33.40 14.90
N VAL A 155 7.09 -33.31 15.59
CA VAL A 155 7.00 -33.37 17.07
C VAL A 155 6.11 -34.56 17.43
N ASP A 156 6.63 -35.52 18.14
CA ASP A 156 5.90 -36.74 18.55
C ASP A 156 5.23 -37.47 17.38
N GLY A 157 5.90 -37.52 16.20
CA GLY A 157 5.38 -38.16 15.00
C GLY A 157 4.31 -37.34 14.25
N VAL A 158 4.11 -36.05 14.62
CA VAL A 158 3.14 -35.14 13.99
C VAL A 158 3.87 -33.96 13.38
N THR A 159 3.61 -33.67 12.10
CA THR A 159 4.13 -32.47 11.44
C THR A 159 3.53 -31.22 12.09
N THR A 160 4.40 -30.38 12.67
CA THR A 160 4.03 -29.18 13.40
C THR A 160 4.70 -27.95 12.79
N ALA A 161 3.91 -26.93 12.43
CA ALA A 161 4.40 -25.64 11.96
C ALA A 161 4.26 -24.58 13.06
N THR A 162 5.29 -23.75 13.23
CA THR A 162 5.32 -22.67 14.23
C THR A 162 5.76 -21.37 13.57
N ASP A 163 4.98 -20.30 13.77
CA ASP A 163 5.33 -18.93 13.45
C ASP A 163 5.34 -18.11 14.75
N THR A 164 6.36 -17.27 14.94
CA THR A 164 6.53 -16.49 16.17
C THR A 164 6.25 -15.02 15.91
N LEU A 165 5.27 -14.47 16.63
CA LEU A 165 4.99 -13.04 16.64
C LEU A 165 5.85 -12.36 17.71
N THR A 166 6.71 -11.43 17.29
CA THR A 166 7.61 -10.68 18.19
C THR A 166 7.59 -9.19 17.86
N TYR A 167 7.43 -8.37 18.91
CA TYR A 167 7.64 -6.93 18.87
C TYR A 167 8.45 -6.48 20.06
N ASN A 168 9.37 -5.53 19.86
CA ASN A 168 10.06 -4.83 20.93
C ASN A 168 9.55 -3.38 21.06
N GLU A 169 9.87 -2.73 22.18
CA GLU A 169 9.39 -1.38 22.45
C GLU A 169 9.86 -0.33 21.43
N ASN A 170 11.05 -0.49 20.85
CA ASN A 170 11.58 0.47 19.89
C ASN A 170 10.81 0.42 18.55
N GLU A 171 10.46 -0.78 18.09
CA GLU A 171 9.62 -0.97 16.89
C GLU A 171 8.25 -0.32 17.08
N ILE A 172 7.62 -0.57 18.22
CA ILE A 172 6.30 0.02 18.52
C ILE A 172 6.41 1.55 18.65
N ARG A 173 7.41 2.04 19.37
CA ARG A 173 7.59 3.49 19.61
C ARG A 173 7.81 4.27 18.32
N ARG A 174 8.63 3.77 17.41
CA ARG A 174 8.91 4.45 16.13
C ARG A 174 7.66 4.56 15.25
N ILE A 175 6.87 3.47 15.14
CA ILE A 175 5.65 3.50 14.34
C ILE A 175 4.55 4.33 15.02
N ALA A 176 4.43 4.27 16.35
CA ALA A 176 3.50 5.11 17.10
C ALA A 176 3.78 6.60 16.87
N LYS A 177 5.02 7.06 17.01
CA LYS A 177 5.39 8.45 16.69
C LYS A 177 4.97 8.84 15.28
N ARG A 178 5.25 8.02 14.26
CA ARG A 178 4.82 8.29 12.88
C ARG A 178 3.30 8.38 12.75
N GLY A 179 2.56 7.49 13.42
CA GLY A 179 1.10 7.53 13.42
C GLY A 179 0.53 8.81 14.04
N PHE A 180 1.08 9.25 15.16
CA PHE A 180 0.69 10.52 15.81
C PHE A 180 1.11 11.75 14.97
N ASP A 181 2.31 11.75 14.36
CA ASP A 181 2.75 12.82 13.44
C ASP A 181 1.80 12.98 12.24
N ILE A 182 1.35 11.88 11.67
CA ILE A 182 0.35 11.89 10.59
C ILE A 182 -1.00 12.41 11.12
N ALA A 183 -1.45 11.96 12.29
CA ALA A 183 -2.71 12.43 12.88
C ALA A 183 -2.70 13.94 13.14
N MET A 184 -1.56 14.52 13.56
CA MET A 184 -1.40 15.98 13.72
C MET A 184 -1.67 16.77 12.44
N LYS A 185 -1.41 16.18 11.27
CA LYS A 185 -1.66 16.77 9.95
C LYS A 185 -3.06 16.47 9.40
N ARG A 186 -3.84 15.67 10.13
CA ARG A 186 -5.19 15.21 9.75
C ARG A 186 -6.22 15.66 10.79
N ARG A 187 -7.21 14.84 11.10
CA ARG A 187 -8.30 15.17 12.05
C ARG A 187 -7.95 14.95 13.52
N LYS A 188 -6.67 14.70 13.82
CA LYS A 188 -6.12 14.55 15.18
C LYS A 188 -6.77 13.41 15.99
N LYS A 189 -7.06 12.29 15.33
CA LYS A 189 -7.57 11.08 15.98
C LYS A 189 -6.73 9.86 15.60
N VAL A 190 -6.31 9.06 16.60
CA VAL A 190 -5.64 7.77 16.43
C VAL A 190 -6.49 6.67 17.02
N THR A 191 -6.82 5.65 16.23
CA THR A 191 -7.38 4.38 16.71
C THR A 191 -6.25 3.34 16.68
N SER A 192 -5.72 3.02 17.86
CA SER A 192 -4.67 1.99 18.01
C SER A 192 -5.31 0.61 18.05
N VAL A 193 -4.98 -0.22 17.04
CA VAL A 193 -5.62 -1.52 16.85
C VAL A 193 -4.68 -2.66 17.22
N ASP A 194 -5.17 -3.59 18.04
CA ASP A 194 -4.40 -4.67 18.63
C ASP A 194 -5.27 -5.89 19.02
N LYS A 195 -4.67 -6.89 19.66
CA LYS A 195 -5.37 -8.06 20.26
C LYS A 195 -4.96 -8.25 21.72
N ALA A 196 -4.95 -7.19 22.52
CA ALA A 196 -4.41 -7.15 23.88
C ALA A 196 -5.17 -8.05 24.88
N ASN A 197 -6.42 -8.42 24.59
CA ASN A 197 -7.17 -9.39 25.40
C ASN A 197 -6.55 -10.80 25.37
N VAL A 198 -5.69 -11.10 24.38
CA VAL A 198 -5.05 -12.41 24.19
C VAL A 198 -3.53 -12.33 24.17
N LEU A 199 -2.93 -11.39 23.40
CA LEU A 199 -1.52 -11.39 23.05
C LEU A 199 -0.68 -10.48 23.96
N ASP A 200 0.48 -10.98 24.43
CA ASP A 200 1.46 -10.21 25.18
C ASP A 200 2.08 -9.08 24.35
N SER A 201 2.38 -9.33 23.08
CA SER A 201 2.86 -8.31 22.14
C SER A 201 1.89 -7.14 22.00
N SER A 202 0.58 -7.40 21.97
CA SER A 202 -0.46 -6.38 21.91
C SER A 202 -0.62 -5.62 23.25
N ARG A 203 -0.38 -6.26 24.39
CA ARG A 203 -0.33 -5.57 25.69
C ARG A 203 0.86 -4.60 25.76
N LEU A 204 2.04 -5.02 25.27
CA LEU A 204 3.19 -4.13 25.12
C LEU A 204 2.89 -2.99 24.15
N TRP A 205 2.21 -3.29 23.01
CA TRP A 205 1.79 -2.29 22.02
C TRP A 205 0.98 -1.16 22.68
N ARG A 206 -0.06 -1.49 23.43
CA ARG A 206 -0.88 -0.48 24.13
C ARG A 206 -0.06 0.38 25.07
N LYS A 207 0.76 -0.25 25.93
CA LYS A 207 1.63 0.46 26.88
C LYS A 207 2.49 1.50 26.17
N ILE A 208 3.15 1.14 25.08
CA ILE A 208 4.07 2.04 24.37
C ILE A 208 3.29 3.13 23.62
N VAL A 209 2.15 2.81 23.01
CA VAL A 209 1.28 3.81 22.38
C VAL A 209 0.79 4.85 23.40
N GLU A 210 0.38 4.42 24.60
CA GLU A 210 -0.01 5.32 25.70
C GLU A 210 1.14 6.21 26.17
N GLU A 211 2.38 5.69 26.18
CA GLU A 211 3.57 6.49 26.49
C GLU A 211 3.81 7.58 25.44
N VAL A 212 3.75 7.21 24.15
CA VAL A 212 3.95 8.14 23.03
C VAL A 212 2.84 9.18 22.96
N ALA A 213 1.60 8.80 23.22
CA ALA A 213 0.45 9.71 23.19
C ALA A 213 0.61 10.93 24.13
N LYS A 214 1.39 10.81 25.21
CA LYS A 214 1.67 11.92 26.13
C LYS A 214 2.41 13.09 25.48
N ASP A 215 3.18 12.82 24.41
CA ASP A 215 3.91 13.82 23.64
C ASP A 215 2.99 14.56 22.63
N TYR A 216 1.74 14.09 22.44
CA TYR A 216 0.78 14.61 21.46
C TYR A 216 -0.57 14.98 22.10
N PRO A 217 -0.61 15.96 23.02
CA PRO A 217 -1.81 16.29 23.79
C PRO A 217 -3.00 16.78 22.94
N GLU A 218 -2.75 17.18 21.69
CA GLU A 218 -3.78 17.61 20.77
C GLU A 218 -4.45 16.45 20.00
N VAL A 219 -3.88 15.24 20.07
CA VAL A 219 -4.41 14.05 19.38
C VAL A 219 -5.24 13.24 20.36
N THR A 220 -6.49 13.01 20.01
CA THR A 220 -7.32 12.04 20.73
C THR A 220 -6.94 10.64 20.28
N TYR A 221 -6.86 9.68 21.22
CA TYR A 221 -6.61 8.28 20.87
C TYR A 221 -7.53 7.33 21.63
N GLU A 222 -7.75 6.20 21.04
CA GLU A 222 -8.48 5.08 21.61
C GLU A 222 -7.81 3.77 21.24
N HIS A 223 -8.03 2.73 22.05
CA HIS A 223 -7.63 1.36 21.71
C HIS A 223 -8.84 0.58 21.22
N MET A 224 -8.65 -0.18 20.16
CA MET A 224 -9.68 -1.04 19.59
C MET A 224 -9.12 -2.45 19.35
N LEU A 225 -9.87 -3.49 19.70
CA LEU A 225 -9.50 -4.86 19.32
C LEU A 225 -9.66 -5.03 17.80
N VAL A 226 -8.76 -5.76 17.16
CA VAL A 226 -8.72 -5.93 15.71
C VAL A 226 -10.01 -6.50 15.12
N ASP A 227 -10.62 -7.46 15.80
CA ASP A 227 -11.92 -8.03 15.41
C ASP A 227 -13.05 -6.99 15.45
N ASN A 228 -13.04 -6.10 16.45
CA ASN A 228 -13.99 -4.98 16.48
C ASN A 228 -13.67 -3.95 15.40
N CYS A 229 -12.40 -3.66 15.12
CA CYS A 229 -12.00 -2.74 14.05
C CYS A 229 -12.52 -3.21 12.69
N ALA A 230 -12.36 -4.51 12.36
CA ALA A 230 -12.90 -5.10 11.14
C ALA A 230 -14.42 -4.91 11.04
N MET A 231 -15.16 -5.18 12.13
CA MET A 231 -16.61 -4.91 12.15
C MET A 231 -16.95 -3.43 11.95
N GLN A 232 -16.19 -2.52 12.55
CA GLN A 232 -16.43 -1.08 12.49
C GLN A 232 -16.07 -0.48 11.11
N LEU A 233 -15.09 -1.02 10.39
CA LEU A 233 -14.78 -0.63 9.02
C LEU A 233 -15.99 -0.79 8.08
N VAL A 234 -16.76 -1.85 8.28
CA VAL A 234 -17.99 -2.11 7.50
C VAL A 234 -19.20 -1.33 8.06
N LYS A 235 -19.26 -1.14 9.38
CA LYS A 235 -20.43 -0.55 10.05
C LYS A 235 -20.43 0.98 10.03
N ASP A 236 -19.29 1.60 10.28
CA ASP A 236 -19.11 3.06 10.30
C ASP A 236 -17.65 3.45 10.00
N PRO A 237 -17.20 3.37 8.74
CA PRO A 237 -15.83 3.72 8.35
C PRO A 237 -15.48 5.19 8.62
N LYS A 238 -16.47 6.08 8.72
CA LYS A 238 -16.28 7.52 8.92
C LYS A 238 -15.69 7.88 10.28
N GLN A 239 -15.81 6.98 11.27
CA GLN A 239 -15.27 7.21 12.61
C GLN A 239 -13.74 7.23 12.66
N PHE A 240 -13.06 6.64 11.67
CA PHE A 240 -11.61 6.50 11.63
C PHE A 240 -10.93 7.68 10.95
N ASP A 241 -9.82 8.15 11.54
CA ASP A 241 -8.88 9.08 10.93
C ASP A 241 -7.54 8.38 10.65
N VAL A 242 -6.80 8.01 11.70
CA VAL A 242 -5.60 7.20 11.59
C VAL A 242 -5.80 5.89 12.36
N ILE A 243 -5.72 4.77 11.66
CA ILE A 243 -5.66 3.43 12.26
C ILE A 243 -4.19 3.05 12.39
N LEU A 244 -3.71 2.93 13.62
CA LEU A 244 -2.32 2.55 13.93
C LEU A 244 -2.28 1.09 14.38
N THR A 245 -1.52 0.24 13.68
CA THR A 245 -1.54 -1.19 13.98
C THR A 245 -0.26 -1.93 13.56
N GLU A 246 -0.12 -3.15 14.05
CA GLU A 246 0.98 -4.05 13.75
C GLU A 246 0.89 -4.61 12.31
N ASN A 247 1.90 -5.36 11.90
CA ASN A 247 2.12 -5.79 10.52
C ASN A 247 0.95 -6.60 9.94
N MET A 248 0.62 -7.74 10.54
CA MET A 248 -0.40 -8.65 10.01
C MET A 248 -1.80 -8.04 10.07
N PHE A 249 -2.16 -7.39 11.18
CA PHE A 249 -3.46 -6.73 11.29
C PHE A 249 -3.61 -5.57 10.30
N GLY A 250 -2.52 -4.79 10.11
CA GLY A 250 -2.49 -3.71 9.16
C GLY A 250 -2.64 -4.16 7.71
N ASP A 251 -2.09 -5.34 7.38
CA ASP A 251 -2.27 -5.97 6.07
C ASP A 251 -3.76 -6.29 5.81
N ILE A 252 -4.36 -7.04 6.72
CA ILE A 252 -5.75 -7.49 6.57
C ILE A 252 -6.73 -6.30 6.57
N LEU A 253 -6.61 -5.38 7.54
CA LEU A 253 -7.53 -4.26 7.67
C LEU A 253 -7.42 -3.26 6.51
N SER A 254 -6.24 -3.09 5.90
CA SER A 254 -6.10 -2.20 4.75
C SER A 254 -6.71 -2.78 3.48
N ASP A 255 -6.64 -4.09 3.29
CA ASP A 255 -7.29 -4.77 2.18
C ASP A 255 -8.82 -4.72 2.33
N GLU A 256 -9.34 -4.92 3.56
CA GLU A 256 -10.76 -4.70 3.87
C GLU A 256 -11.17 -3.25 3.58
N ALA A 257 -10.41 -2.26 4.05
CA ALA A 257 -10.68 -0.86 3.80
C ALA A 257 -10.66 -0.51 2.30
N SER A 258 -9.79 -1.16 1.51
CA SER A 258 -9.75 -0.97 0.05
C SER A 258 -11.06 -1.41 -0.61
N MET A 259 -11.60 -2.54 -0.20
CA MET A 259 -12.87 -3.04 -0.74
C MET A 259 -14.04 -2.13 -0.34
N VAL A 260 -13.97 -1.52 0.84
CA VAL A 260 -14.96 -0.51 1.28
C VAL A 260 -14.88 0.77 0.44
N THR A 261 -13.74 1.10 -0.18
CA THR A 261 -13.61 2.20 -1.16
C THR A 261 -14.02 1.84 -2.59
N GLY A 262 -14.35 0.57 -2.83
CA GLY A 262 -14.84 0.06 -4.11
C GLY A 262 -13.87 -0.86 -4.86
N SER A 263 -12.54 -0.69 -4.72
CA SER A 263 -11.55 -1.58 -5.35
C SER A 263 -10.16 -1.44 -4.73
N ILE A 264 -9.45 -2.56 -4.63
CA ILE A 264 -8.02 -2.58 -4.28
C ILE A 264 -7.16 -1.81 -5.30
N GLY A 265 -7.62 -1.66 -6.54
CA GLY A 265 -6.97 -0.86 -7.58
C GLY A 265 -6.96 0.65 -7.29
N MET A 266 -7.61 1.10 -6.22
CA MET A 266 -7.59 2.49 -5.72
C MET A 266 -6.67 2.69 -4.52
N LEU A 267 -6.12 1.62 -3.92
CA LEU A 267 -5.34 1.69 -2.70
C LEU A 267 -3.85 1.90 -3.00
N SER A 268 -3.42 3.16 -2.94
CA SER A 268 -2.00 3.54 -2.97
C SER A 268 -1.30 3.21 -1.65
N SER A 269 0.02 3.14 -1.66
CA SER A 269 0.82 2.85 -0.48
C SER A 269 2.20 3.50 -0.55
N ALA A 270 2.70 3.91 0.62
CA ALA A 270 4.06 4.38 0.85
C ALA A 270 4.68 3.62 2.00
N SER A 271 5.85 3.03 1.79
CA SER A 271 6.66 2.40 2.84
C SER A 271 7.88 3.28 3.11
N LEU A 272 7.95 3.85 4.30
CA LEU A 272 8.92 4.88 4.68
C LEU A 272 9.90 4.38 5.75
N ASN A 273 11.11 4.92 5.76
CA ASN A 273 12.07 4.76 6.84
C ASN A 273 12.20 6.04 7.68
N ASP A 274 13.26 6.16 8.47
CA ASP A 274 13.54 7.32 9.32
C ASP A 274 13.95 8.59 8.55
N THR A 275 14.28 8.43 7.27
CA THR A 275 14.66 9.54 6.38
C THR A 275 13.50 9.95 5.47
N LYS A 276 13.77 10.63 4.37
CA LYS A 276 12.80 10.90 3.30
C LYS A 276 12.69 9.76 2.28
N PHE A 277 13.55 8.75 2.36
CA PHE A 277 13.51 7.63 1.46
C PHE A 277 12.25 6.79 1.65
N GLY A 278 11.62 6.40 0.55
CA GLY A 278 10.45 5.54 0.54
C GLY A 278 10.40 4.59 -0.65
N LEU A 279 9.62 3.53 -0.48
CA LEU A 279 9.17 2.64 -1.54
C LEU A 279 7.66 2.84 -1.70
N TYR A 280 7.24 3.05 -2.93
CA TYR A 280 5.89 3.44 -3.31
C TYR A 280 5.30 2.41 -4.25
N GLU A 281 4.21 1.76 -3.83
CA GLU A 281 3.62 0.61 -4.51
C GLU A 281 2.09 0.61 -4.34
N PRO A 282 1.30 0.08 -5.29
CA PRO A 282 -0.09 -0.22 -5.04
C PRO A 282 -0.20 -1.34 -4.00
N SER A 283 -1.26 -1.37 -3.21
CA SER A 283 -1.46 -2.45 -2.22
C SER A 283 -1.97 -3.75 -2.84
N GLY A 284 -2.41 -3.72 -4.09
CA GLY A 284 -2.88 -4.89 -4.83
C GLY A 284 -1.75 -5.86 -5.21
N GLY A 285 -2.11 -7.12 -5.43
CA GLY A 285 -1.20 -8.16 -5.90
C GLY A 285 -0.92 -8.11 -7.41
N SER A 286 -0.21 -9.11 -7.91
CA SER A 286 0.22 -9.21 -9.33
C SER A 286 -0.89 -9.57 -10.31
N ALA A 287 -2.06 -10.01 -9.83
CA ALA A 287 -3.24 -10.37 -10.63
C ALA A 287 -2.89 -11.12 -11.94
N PRO A 288 -2.25 -12.29 -11.85
CA PRO A 288 -1.70 -13.00 -13.03
C PRO A 288 -2.77 -13.44 -14.04
N ASP A 289 -4.02 -13.52 -13.60
CA ASP A 289 -5.19 -13.86 -14.42
C ASP A 289 -5.58 -12.75 -15.40
N ILE A 290 -5.24 -11.50 -15.12
CA ILE A 290 -5.51 -10.35 -16.00
C ILE A 290 -4.25 -9.71 -16.59
N ALA A 291 -3.08 -10.21 -16.26
CA ALA A 291 -1.81 -9.70 -16.77
C ALA A 291 -1.76 -9.77 -18.31
N GLY A 292 -1.28 -8.71 -18.97
CA GLY A 292 -1.18 -8.59 -20.42
C GLY A 292 -2.51 -8.31 -21.14
N LYS A 293 -3.63 -8.20 -20.39
CA LYS A 293 -4.95 -7.91 -20.99
C LYS A 293 -5.26 -6.41 -21.12
N GLY A 294 -4.44 -5.54 -20.53
CA GLY A 294 -4.63 -4.09 -20.60
C GLY A 294 -5.90 -3.59 -19.90
N ILE A 295 -6.37 -4.32 -18.87
CA ILE A 295 -7.59 -3.98 -18.12
C ILE A 295 -7.35 -3.65 -16.66
N ALA A 296 -6.11 -3.81 -16.18
CA ALA A 296 -5.73 -3.48 -14.81
C ALA A 296 -5.91 -1.98 -14.52
N ASN A 297 -6.37 -1.65 -13.32
CA ASN A 297 -6.50 -0.27 -12.87
C ASN A 297 -5.12 0.30 -12.48
N PRO A 298 -4.59 1.34 -13.13
CA PRO A 298 -3.29 1.93 -12.81
C PRO A 298 -3.36 3.00 -11.72
N ILE A 299 -4.55 3.39 -11.26
CA ILE A 299 -4.75 4.56 -10.38
C ILE A 299 -3.99 4.41 -9.06
N ALA A 300 -4.00 3.24 -8.44
CA ALA A 300 -3.27 3.02 -7.19
C ALA A 300 -1.76 3.26 -7.34
N THR A 301 -1.15 2.84 -8.45
CA THR A 301 0.28 3.07 -8.74
C THR A 301 0.55 4.56 -9.04
N ILE A 302 -0.34 5.20 -9.77
CA ILE A 302 -0.27 6.65 -10.07
C ILE A 302 -0.38 7.47 -8.77
N LEU A 303 -1.30 7.12 -7.88
CA LEU A 303 -1.44 7.75 -6.56
C LEU A 303 -0.26 7.43 -5.63
N SER A 304 0.34 6.23 -5.75
CA SER A 304 1.60 5.91 -5.04
C SER A 304 2.75 6.80 -5.53
N ALA A 305 2.81 7.10 -6.83
CA ALA A 305 3.76 8.07 -7.37
C ALA A 305 3.48 9.50 -6.86
N ALA A 306 2.22 9.90 -6.67
CA ALA A 306 1.89 11.17 -6.01
C ALA A 306 2.38 11.19 -4.55
N MET A 307 2.21 10.10 -3.80
CA MET A 307 2.79 9.97 -2.46
C MET A 307 4.32 10.08 -2.48
N MET A 308 5.00 9.53 -3.48
CA MET A 308 6.46 9.68 -3.66
C MET A 308 6.87 11.14 -3.84
N LEU A 309 6.16 11.89 -4.66
CA LEU A 309 6.39 13.32 -4.84
C LEU A 309 6.23 14.07 -3.52
N ARG A 310 5.19 13.76 -2.74
CA ARG A 310 4.88 14.41 -1.46
C ARG A 310 5.87 14.06 -0.36
N TYR A 311 6.16 12.77 -0.14
CA TYR A 311 6.89 12.33 1.06
C TYR A 311 8.41 12.25 0.87
N THR A 312 8.90 11.93 -0.33
CA THR A 312 10.35 11.90 -0.62
C THR A 312 10.85 13.25 -1.10
N PHE A 313 10.13 13.88 -2.03
CA PHE A 313 10.63 15.06 -2.75
C PHE A 313 10.09 16.40 -2.25
N ASP A 314 9.12 16.40 -1.29
CA ASP A 314 8.41 17.60 -0.80
C ASP A 314 7.75 18.42 -1.95
N LEU A 315 7.27 17.74 -2.97
CA LEU A 315 6.60 18.30 -4.15
C LEU A 315 5.07 18.19 -3.98
N ASP A 316 4.51 18.93 -2.99
CA ASP A 316 3.09 18.87 -2.66
C ASP A 316 2.19 19.33 -3.80
N LYS A 317 2.57 20.37 -4.53
CA LYS A 317 1.78 20.91 -5.66
C LYS A 317 1.67 19.91 -6.81
N GLU A 318 2.75 19.20 -7.08
CA GLU A 318 2.84 18.19 -8.12
C GLU A 318 2.02 16.95 -7.72
N ALA A 319 2.09 16.56 -6.45
CA ALA A 319 1.26 15.50 -5.90
C ALA A 319 -0.24 15.84 -5.98
N ASP A 320 -0.62 17.07 -5.56
CA ASP A 320 -1.99 17.57 -5.65
C ASP A 320 -2.48 17.61 -7.12
N ALA A 321 -1.60 17.93 -8.08
CA ALA A 321 -1.98 17.92 -9.50
C ALA A 321 -2.35 16.51 -9.97
N ILE A 322 -1.62 15.48 -9.58
CA ILE A 322 -1.95 14.08 -9.89
C ILE A 322 -3.27 13.68 -9.23
N GLU A 323 -3.44 13.95 -7.94
CA GLU A 323 -4.65 13.60 -7.20
C GLU A 323 -5.90 14.29 -7.79
N ASN A 324 -5.77 15.57 -8.19
CA ASN A 324 -6.84 16.31 -8.85
C ASN A 324 -7.12 15.78 -10.26
N ALA A 325 -6.11 15.38 -11.03
CA ALA A 325 -6.27 14.76 -12.33
C ALA A 325 -7.06 13.43 -12.23
N VAL A 326 -6.76 12.61 -11.25
CA VAL A 326 -7.52 11.38 -10.96
C VAL A 326 -8.98 11.71 -10.65
N LYS A 327 -9.25 12.68 -9.76
CA LYS A 327 -10.63 13.12 -9.44
C LYS A 327 -11.35 13.61 -10.69
N GLN A 328 -10.68 14.39 -11.53
CA GLN A 328 -11.29 14.93 -12.75
C GLN A 328 -11.67 13.82 -13.74
N VAL A 329 -10.79 12.83 -13.95
CA VAL A 329 -11.05 11.66 -14.82
C VAL A 329 -12.26 10.88 -14.30
N LEU A 330 -12.33 10.64 -12.98
CA LEU A 330 -13.47 9.97 -12.37
C LEU A 330 -14.76 10.80 -12.50
N LYS A 331 -14.71 12.11 -12.34
CA LYS A 331 -15.84 13.02 -12.50
C LYS A 331 -16.36 13.07 -13.95
N GLU A 332 -15.48 12.91 -14.93
CA GLU A 332 -15.84 12.81 -16.34
C GLU A 332 -16.45 11.46 -16.74
N GLY A 333 -16.54 10.51 -15.81
CA GLY A 333 -17.21 9.24 -16.00
C GLY A 333 -16.33 8.07 -16.44
N TYR A 334 -15.02 8.26 -16.58
CA TYR A 334 -14.13 7.16 -16.98
C TYR A 334 -13.85 6.18 -15.83
N ARG A 335 -13.96 4.88 -16.10
CA ARG A 335 -13.78 3.80 -15.14
C ARG A 335 -12.99 2.64 -15.75
N THR A 336 -12.10 2.03 -14.97
CA THR A 336 -11.64 0.67 -15.23
C THR A 336 -12.70 -0.33 -14.76
N ILE A 337 -12.60 -1.58 -15.21
CA ILE A 337 -13.63 -2.59 -14.97
C ILE A 337 -13.91 -2.85 -13.48
N ASP A 338 -12.88 -2.74 -12.63
CA ASP A 338 -12.93 -2.99 -11.19
C ASP A 338 -13.67 -1.92 -10.39
N ILE A 339 -13.79 -0.70 -10.95
CA ILE A 339 -14.48 0.44 -10.33
C ILE A 339 -15.76 0.86 -11.10
N MET A 340 -16.29 -0.05 -11.92
CA MET A 340 -17.61 0.12 -12.50
C MET A 340 -18.70 0.06 -11.41
N PRO A 341 -19.85 0.73 -11.60
CA PRO A 341 -20.99 0.60 -10.70
C PRO A 341 -21.37 -0.86 -10.44
N GLN A 342 -21.89 -1.15 -9.24
CA GLN A 342 -22.39 -2.47 -8.87
C GLN A 342 -23.55 -2.90 -9.79
N ALA A 343 -23.76 -4.22 -9.88
CA ALA A 343 -24.84 -4.78 -10.69
C ALA A 343 -26.20 -4.22 -10.25
N GLY A 344 -26.90 -3.57 -11.20
CA GLY A 344 -28.20 -2.91 -10.96
C GLY A 344 -28.13 -1.41 -10.76
N GLU A 345 -26.94 -0.83 -10.59
CA GLU A 345 -26.74 0.62 -10.55
C GLU A 345 -26.66 1.21 -11.98
N SER A 346 -26.94 2.52 -12.10
CA SER A 346 -26.88 3.22 -13.39
C SER A 346 -25.44 3.34 -13.89
N THR A 347 -25.26 3.07 -15.17
CA THR A 347 -24.01 3.32 -15.91
C THR A 347 -24.11 4.51 -16.85
N GLU A 348 -25.17 5.32 -16.74
CA GLU A 348 -25.35 6.50 -17.59
C GLU A 348 -24.21 7.52 -17.37
N GLY A 349 -23.60 7.96 -18.47
CA GLY A 349 -22.45 8.87 -18.44
C GLY A 349 -21.13 8.22 -18.00
N ILE A 350 -21.07 6.88 -17.89
CA ILE A 350 -19.86 6.14 -17.53
C ILE A 350 -19.29 5.41 -18.75
N GLU A 351 -18.01 5.60 -19.00
CA GLU A 351 -17.23 4.93 -20.04
C GLU A 351 -16.20 4.00 -19.41
N GLN A 352 -16.27 2.71 -19.75
CA GLN A 352 -15.26 1.75 -19.34
C GLN A 352 -14.02 1.88 -20.22
N VAL A 353 -12.84 2.03 -19.60
CA VAL A 353 -11.55 2.15 -20.26
C VAL A 353 -10.54 1.12 -19.76
N GLY A 354 -9.54 0.82 -20.57
CA GLY A 354 -8.42 -0.04 -20.17
C GLY A 354 -7.28 0.74 -19.50
N THR A 355 -6.25 -0.01 -19.06
CA THR A 355 -5.09 0.48 -18.31
C THR A 355 -4.42 1.68 -18.98
N ALA A 356 -4.00 1.53 -20.25
CA ALA A 356 -3.29 2.58 -20.98
C ALA A 356 -4.15 3.84 -21.17
N LYS A 357 -5.43 3.69 -21.53
CA LYS A 357 -6.33 4.83 -21.72
C LYS A 357 -6.57 5.58 -20.42
N MET A 358 -6.71 4.87 -19.29
CA MET A 358 -6.82 5.51 -17.97
C MET A 358 -5.58 6.34 -17.64
N GLY A 359 -4.38 5.81 -17.88
CA GLY A 359 -3.12 6.54 -17.70
C GLY A 359 -3.00 7.77 -18.60
N ASP A 360 -3.39 7.65 -19.88
CA ASP A 360 -3.40 8.79 -20.83
C ASP A 360 -4.32 9.90 -20.36
N LEU A 361 -5.56 9.54 -19.97
CA LEU A 361 -6.56 10.50 -19.47
C LEU A 361 -6.07 11.26 -18.24
N ILE A 362 -5.39 10.59 -17.31
CA ILE A 362 -4.82 11.22 -16.12
C ILE A 362 -3.64 12.13 -16.53
N ALA A 363 -2.73 11.65 -17.35
CA ALA A 363 -1.57 12.43 -17.81
C ALA A 363 -1.98 13.71 -18.57
N GLU A 364 -3.05 13.67 -19.34
CA GLU A 364 -3.60 14.84 -20.06
C GLU A 364 -4.15 15.93 -19.13
N ARG A 365 -4.49 15.59 -17.87
CA ARG A 365 -5.14 16.49 -16.89
C ARG A 365 -4.24 16.97 -15.77
N VAL A 366 -3.00 16.50 -15.71
CA VAL A 366 -1.99 16.98 -14.74
C VAL A 366 -1.52 18.39 -15.00
#